data_9881f528bb4b10c998f12b00f12140be
#
_entry.id   9881f528bb4b10c998f12b00f12140be
#
_cell.length_a   1.000
_cell.length_b   1.000
_cell.length_c   1.000
_cell.angle_alpha   90.00
_cell.angle_beta   90.00
_cell.angle_gamma   90.00
#
_symmetry.space_group_name_H-M   'P 1'
#
loop_
_entity.id
_entity.type
_entity.pdbx_description
1 polymer ?
#
loop_
_entity_poly.entity_id
_entity_poly.type
_entity_poly.pdbx_seq_one_letter_code
_entity_poly.pdbx_strand_id
1 'polypeptide(L)'
;LISDHSFKFQGDNGRGMLLIHGLTGTPMEMRLLGKGMHAAGFTVHGVQLAGHCGTVEDLLKTGWEDWYASVVSAARALRQEVDQLFVGGLSMGALLALLLATDPSNQVEGVGVYGATFRYDGWAVPWQARLTFMLPWLKRLGLGRSGLFMEQPPYGLRDETLRAQISAAMLGGDSGAAGLPGNPWYSLAELYELSRRVRGLLPKVTVPCLIAHATEDDIASLRNARLVQEHVSGPTQMLLLENSYHMITIDRERRMLSKASAKFFSEIPASATALTPAA
;
A
#
# COMPACT_ATOMS: atom_id res chain seq x y z
N LEU A 1 4.34 22.71 -8.61
CA LEU A 1 3.47 22.10 -7.58
C LEU A 1 2.98 20.74 -8.10
N ILE A 2 3.06 19.70 -7.27
CA ILE A 2 2.51 18.37 -7.59
C ILE A 2 0.98 18.49 -7.52
N SER A 3 0.28 17.97 -8.55
CA SER A 3 -1.19 17.88 -8.53
C SER A 3 -1.64 16.83 -7.52
N ASP A 4 -2.72 17.09 -6.81
CA ASP A 4 -3.33 16.09 -5.92
C ASP A 4 -4.20 15.11 -6.72
N HIS A 5 -3.84 13.84 -6.67
CA HIS A 5 -4.54 12.71 -7.30
C HIS A 5 -5.30 11.85 -6.28
N SER A 6 -5.38 12.30 -5.02
CA SER A 6 -6.23 11.65 -4.02
C SER A 6 -7.66 11.55 -4.51
N PHE A 7 -8.38 10.52 -4.09
CA PHE A 7 -9.80 10.39 -4.40
C PHE A 7 -10.61 10.07 -3.16
N LYS A 8 -11.88 10.45 -3.19
CA LYS A 8 -12.82 10.13 -2.14
C LYS A 8 -14.14 9.66 -2.73
N PHE A 9 -14.75 8.66 -2.11
CA PHE A 9 -16.09 8.17 -2.38
C PHE A 9 -16.88 8.18 -1.07
N GLN A 10 -17.95 8.93 -1.01
CA GLN A 10 -18.77 9.03 0.19
C GLN A 10 -19.71 7.83 0.28
N GLY A 11 -19.61 7.06 1.37
CA GLY A 11 -20.49 5.94 1.70
C GLY A 11 -21.51 6.30 2.77
N ASP A 12 -22.30 5.33 3.18
CA ASP A 12 -23.49 5.53 4.05
C ASP A 12 -23.57 4.54 5.23
N ASN A 13 -22.62 3.60 5.36
CA ASN A 13 -22.66 2.56 6.38
C ASN A 13 -21.87 2.88 7.66
N GLY A 14 -21.38 4.12 7.82
CA GLY A 14 -20.56 4.54 8.97
C GLY A 14 -19.13 4.00 8.97
N ARG A 15 -18.71 3.26 7.94
CA ARG A 15 -17.40 2.61 7.83
C ARG A 15 -16.50 3.34 6.86
N GLY A 16 -15.26 3.63 7.27
CA GLY A 16 -14.24 4.27 6.46
C GLY A 16 -13.14 3.30 6.04
N MET A 17 -12.70 3.41 4.78
CA MET A 17 -11.56 2.69 4.25
C MET A 17 -10.54 3.67 3.70
N LEU A 18 -9.40 3.79 4.37
CA LEU A 18 -8.23 4.51 3.85
C LEU A 18 -7.40 3.57 2.97
N LEU A 19 -7.11 3.97 1.75
CA LEU A 19 -6.35 3.18 0.78
C LEU A 19 -5.03 3.85 0.43
N ILE A 20 -3.92 3.08 0.49
CA ILE A 20 -2.55 3.56 0.36
C ILE A 20 -1.85 2.83 -0.79
N HIS A 21 -1.31 3.61 -1.73
CA HIS A 21 -0.59 3.08 -2.91
C HIS A 21 0.86 2.67 -2.60
N GLY A 22 1.53 2.07 -3.58
CA GLY A 22 2.91 1.61 -3.50
C GLY A 22 3.97 2.70 -3.67
N LEU A 23 5.25 2.33 -3.52
CA LEU A 23 6.39 3.19 -3.83
C LEU A 23 6.37 3.55 -5.32
N THR A 24 6.69 4.80 -5.65
CA THR A 24 6.63 5.36 -7.02
C THR A 24 5.25 5.34 -7.67
N GLY A 25 4.26 4.71 -7.04
CA GLY A 25 2.90 4.59 -7.53
C GLY A 25 2.00 5.79 -7.28
N THR A 26 0.71 5.62 -7.50
CA THR A 26 -0.30 6.68 -7.40
C THR A 26 -1.58 6.17 -6.75
N PRO A 27 -2.46 7.05 -6.22
CA PRO A 27 -3.77 6.65 -5.71
C PRO A 27 -4.63 5.87 -6.71
N MET A 28 -4.36 6.03 -8.02
CA MET A 28 -5.10 5.35 -9.09
C MET A 28 -4.98 3.81 -9.01
N GLU A 29 -3.86 3.28 -8.47
CA GLU A 29 -3.66 1.84 -8.24
C GLU A 29 -4.70 1.26 -7.27
N MET A 30 -5.22 2.08 -6.37
CA MET A 30 -6.19 1.68 -5.35
C MET A 30 -7.65 1.98 -5.74
N ARG A 31 -7.86 2.73 -6.84
CA ARG A 31 -9.18 3.28 -7.17
C ARG A 31 -10.23 2.21 -7.48
N LEU A 32 -9.84 1.11 -8.14
CA LEU A 32 -10.79 0.01 -8.45
C LEU A 32 -11.21 -0.74 -7.19
N LEU A 33 -10.28 -1.01 -6.28
CA LEU A 33 -10.58 -1.55 -4.96
C LEU A 33 -11.49 -0.58 -4.19
N GLY A 34 -11.17 0.71 -4.22
CA GLY A 34 -11.98 1.76 -3.60
C GLY A 34 -13.42 1.80 -4.11
N LYS A 35 -13.65 1.66 -5.42
CA LYS A 35 -14.99 1.56 -5.99
C LYS A 35 -15.76 0.35 -5.47
N GLY A 36 -15.09 -0.79 -5.31
CA GLY A 36 -15.72 -1.99 -4.76
C GLY A 36 -16.07 -1.86 -3.28
N MET A 37 -15.22 -1.22 -2.49
CA MET A 37 -15.51 -0.91 -1.09
C MET A 37 -16.68 0.10 -0.97
N HIS A 38 -16.68 1.14 -1.81
CA HIS A 38 -17.77 2.11 -1.87
C HIS A 38 -19.10 1.44 -2.27
N ALA A 39 -19.10 0.53 -3.23
CA ALA A 39 -20.30 -0.22 -3.61
C ALA A 39 -20.85 -1.10 -2.45
N ALA A 40 -20.04 -1.38 -1.44
CA ALA A 40 -20.45 -2.03 -0.18
C ALA A 40 -20.80 -1.03 0.94
N GLY A 41 -20.97 0.25 0.63
CA GLY A 41 -21.39 1.31 1.54
C GLY A 41 -20.28 2.04 2.29
N PHE A 42 -19.00 1.69 2.09
CA PHE A 42 -17.88 2.32 2.78
C PHE A 42 -17.61 3.75 2.27
N THR A 43 -17.31 4.68 3.16
CA THR A 43 -16.63 5.92 2.79
C THR A 43 -15.17 5.60 2.51
N VAL A 44 -14.69 5.91 1.32
CA VAL A 44 -13.33 5.53 0.87
C VAL A 44 -12.50 6.77 0.60
N HIS A 45 -11.26 6.75 1.09
CA HIS A 45 -10.26 7.76 0.77
C HIS A 45 -9.00 7.08 0.24
N GLY A 46 -8.62 7.32 -1.01
CA GLY A 46 -7.33 6.96 -1.58
C GLY A 46 -6.37 8.13 -1.47
N VAL A 47 -5.39 8.03 -0.57
CA VAL A 47 -4.47 9.12 -0.25
C VAL A 47 -3.27 9.15 -1.19
N GLN A 48 -2.86 10.35 -1.61
CA GLN A 48 -1.56 10.58 -2.24
C GLN A 48 -0.48 10.77 -1.18
N LEU A 49 0.61 10.02 -1.30
CA LEU A 49 1.76 10.15 -0.39
C LEU A 49 2.63 11.33 -0.78
N ALA A 50 3.29 11.96 0.20
CA ALA A 50 4.21 13.05 -0.02
C ALA A 50 5.26 12.71 -1.10
N GLY A 51 5.54 13.65 -2.01
CA GLY A 51 6.52 13.50 -3.09
C GLY A 51 6.09 12.60 -4.26
N HIS A 52 4.98 11.86 -4.14
CA HIS A 52 4.47 11.00 -5.23
C HIS A 52 3.63 11.78 -6.25
N CYS A 53 3.41 11.19 -7.41
CA CYS A 53 2.69 11.79 -8.55
C CYS A 53 3.40 13.01 -9.18
N GLY A 54 4.63 13.28 -8.79
CA GLY A 54 5.50 14.32 -9.32
C GLY A 54 6.68 13.75 -10.10
N THR A 55 7.80 14.42 -10.02
CA THR A 55 9.08 14.00 -10.60
C THR A 55 9.88 13.12 -9.65
N VAL A 56 10.93 12.47 -10.17
CA VAL A 56 11.93 11.77 -9.34
C VAL A 56 12.50 12.70 -8.26
N GLU A 57 12.80 13.95 -8.62
CA GLU A 57 13.33 14.93 -7.67
C GLU A 57 12.34 15.29 -6.56
N ASP A 58 11.04 15.30 -6.84
CA ASP A 58 10.03 15.53 -5.81
C ASP A 58 9.96 14.36 -4.83
N LEU A 59 10.04 13.12 -5.33
CA LEU A 59 10.08 11.93 -4.48
C LEU A 59 11.36 11.90 -3.63
N LEU A 60 12.51 12.29 -4.19
CA LEU A 60 13.81 12.34 -3.49
C LEU A 60 13.88 13.39 -2.36
N LYS A 61 12.94 14.32 -2.30
CA LYS A 61 12.82 15.30 -1.20
C LYS A 61 12.11 14.75 0.02
N THR A 62 11.51 13.56 -0.10
CA THR A 62 10.68 12.92 0.95
C THR A 62 11.27 11.59 1.38
N GLY A 63 10.96 11.19 2.61
CA GLY A 63 11.32 9.92 3.18
C GLY A 63 10.09 9.15 3.69
N TRP A 64 10.32 7.98 4.28
CA TRP A 64 9.23 7.15 4.78
C TRP A 64 8.43 7.83 5.91
N GLU A 65 9.05 8.72 6.70
CA GLU A 65 8.35 9.50 7.73
C GLU A 65 7.34 10.46 7.11
N ASP A 66 7.68 11.12 5.98
CA ASP A 66 6.77 12.04 5.27
C ASP A 66 5.60 11.26 4.64
N TRP A 67 5.88 10.07 4.10
CA TRP A 67 4.84 9.18 3.56
C TRP A 67 3.91 8.72 4.67
N TYR A 68 4.45 8.34 5.83
CA TYR A 68 3.66 7.97 6.99
C TYR A 68 2.85 9.15 7.55
N ALA A 69 3.42 10.35 7.58
CA ALA A 69 2.69 11.56 8.00
C ALA A 69 1.48 11.84 7.10
N SER A 70 1.60 11.61 5.78
CA SER A 70 0.46 11.70 4.83
C SER A 70 -0.66 10.71 5.22
N VAL A 71 -0.29 9.46 5.56
CA VAL A 71 -1.23 8.43 5.98
C VAL A 71 -1.93 8.80 7.31
N VAL A 72 -1.18 9.25 8.31
CA VAL A 72 -1.72 9.67 9.61
C VAL A 72 -2.70 10.84 9.45
N SER A 73 -2.34 11.83 8.64
CA SER A 73 -3.19 12.99 8.36
C SER A 73 -4.51 12.56 7.69
N ALA A 74 -4.43 11.70 6.67
CA ALA A 74 -5.61 11.19 5.96
C ALA A 74 -6.48 10.30 6.87
N ALA A 75 -5.87 9.45 7.71
CA ALA A 75 -6.59 8.62 8.66
C ALA A 75 -7.37 9.46 9.68
N ARG A 76 -6.73 10.49 10.23
CA ARG A 76 -7.38 11.42 11.18
C ARG A 76 -8.53 12.18 10.54
N ALA A 77 -8.37 12.65 9.30
CA ALA A 77 -9.43 13.32 8.57
C ALA A 77 -10.62 12.38 8.31
N LEU A 78 -10.36 11.16 7.81
CA LEU A 78 -11.41 10.18 7.55
C LEU A 78 -12.11 9.74 8.84
N ARG A 79 -11.40 9.61 9.95
CA ARG A 79 -11.97 9.21 11.25
C ARG A 79 -13.01 10.18 11.78
N GLN A 80 -12.97 11.46 11.40
CA GLN A 80 -13.99 12.45 11.78
C GLN A 80 -15.34 12.25 11.06
N GLU A 81 -15.36 11.43 10.02
CA GLU A 81 -16.51 11.25 9.14
C GLU A 81 -17.15 9.86 9.26
N VAL A 82 -16.50 8.95 10.01
CA VAL A 82 -16.92 7.55 10.09
C VAL A 82 -16.87 7.03 11.52
N ASP A 83 -17.68 6.01 11.81
CA ASP A 83 -17.70 5.36 13.13
C ASP A 83 -16.59 4.29 13.28
N GLN A 84 -16.22 3.63 12.19
CA GLN A 84 -15.17 2.61 12.14
C GLN A 84 -14.14 2.95 11.07
N LEU A 85 -12.86 2.88 11.40
CA LEU A 85 -11.76 3.13 10.46
C LEU A 85 -11.01 1.84 10.13
N PHE A 86 -10.93 1.55 8.85
CA PHE A 86 -10.09 0.50 8.27
C PHE A 86 -9.03 1.11 7.38
N VAL A 87 -7.91 0.43 7.25
CA VAL A 87 -6.82 0.86 6.37
C VAL A 87 -6.36 -0.29 5.49
N GLY A 88 -6.11 -0.03 4.22
CA GLY A 88 -5.56 -1.01 3.30
C GLY A 88 -4.49 -0.40 2.42
N GLY A 89 -3.46 -1.16 2.11
CA GLY A 89 -2.38 -0.67 1.27
C GLY A 89 -1.79 -1.73 0.36
N LEU A 90 -1.27 -1.29 -0.78
CA LEU A 90 -0.59 -2.11 -1.76
C LEU A 90 0.93 -1.97 -1.60
N SER A 91 1.66 -3.08 -1.61
CA SER A 91 3.14 -3.09 -1.61
C SER A 91 3.73 -2.32 -0.41
N MET A 92 4.45 -1.23 -0.62
CA MET A 92 4.88 -0.30 0.44
C MET A 92 3.68 0.26 1.23
N GLY A 93 2.57 0.54 0.57
CA GLY A 93 1.35 0.99 1.23
C GLY A 93 0.83 0.01 2.28
N ALA A 94 1.04 -1.31 2.08
CA ALA A 94 0.71 -2.32 3.08
C ALA A 94 1.57 -2.18 4.35
N LEU A 95 2.84 -1.82 4.20
CA LEU A 95 3.74 -1.57 5.34
C LEU A 95 3.29 -0.32 6.11
N LEU A 96 2.90 0.75 5.40
CA LEU A 96 2.38 1.97 6.02
C LEU A 96 1.04 1.72 6.73
N ALA A 97 0.15 0.89 6.16
CA ALA A 97 -1.10 0.47 6.77
C ALA A 97 -0.85 -0.32 8.07
N LEU A 98 0.08 -1.28 8.04
CA LEU A 98 0.49 -2.04 9.23
C LEU A 98 1.10 -1.11 10.27
N LEU A 99 1.96 -0.17 9.89
CA LEU A 99 2.57 0.79 10.82
C LEU A 99 1.50 1.65 11.51
N LEU A 100 0.49 2.13 10.78
CA LEU A 100 -0.62 2.90 11.36
C LEU A 100 -1.36 2.11 12.43
N ALA A 101 -1.59 0.82 12.19
CA ALA A 101 -2.30 -0.07 13.11
C ALA A 101 -1.48 -0.48 14.36
N THR A 102 -0.17 -0.19 14.40
CA THR A 102 0.66 -0.48 15.58
C THR A 102 0.45 0.50 16.74
N ASP A 103 -0.16 1.65 16.46
CA ASP A 103 -0.48 2.68 17.45
C ASP A 103 -2.00 2.71 17.69
N PRO A 104 -2.49 2.26 18.86
CA PRO A 104 -3.92 2.24 19.18
C PRO A 104 -4.59 3.61 19.13
N SER A 105 -3.83 4.71 19.27
CA SER A 105 -4.38 6.08 19.20
C SER A 105 -4.94 6.43 17.83
N ASN A 106 -4.52 5.71 16.77
CA ASN A 106 -5.07 5.87 15.42
C ASN A 106 -6.45 5.21 15.25
N GLN A 107 -6.90 4.41 16.22
CA GLN A 107 -8.22 3.76 16.23
C GLN A 107 -8.54 2.98 14.94
N VAL A 108 -7.53 2.30 14.39
CA VAL A 108 -7.71 1.38 13.24
C VAL A 108 -8.32 0.09 13.74
N GLU A 109 -9.39 -0.37 13.09
CA GLU A 109 -10.14 -1.57 13.50
C GLU A 109 -9.90 -2.80 12.60
N GLY A 110 -9.16 -2.62 11.50
CA GLY A 110 -8.73 -3.72 10.64
C GLY A 110 -7.81 -3.25 9.52
N VAL A 111 -6.97 -4.18 9.04
CA VAL A 111 -5.93 -3.88 8.03
C VAL A 111 -6.06 -4.77 6.81
N GLY A 112 -6.06 -4.17 5.62
CA GLY A 112 -5.87 -4.84 4.33
C GLY A 112 -4.41 -4.79 3.90
N VAL A 113 -3.77 -5.95 3.86
CA VAL A 113 -2.35 -6.11 3.50
C VAL A 113 -2.29 -6.71 2.09
N TYR A 114 -2.10 -5.87 1.09
CA TYR A 114 -2.17 -6.26 -0.32
C TYR A 114 -0.77 -6.27 -0.93
N GLY A 115 -0.28 -7.43 -1.34
CA GLY A 115 1.04 -7.58 -1.97
C GLY A 115 2.18 -6.98 -1.12
N ALA A 116 2.17 -7.17 0.20
CA ALA A 116 3.16 -6.55 1.09
C ALA A 116 4.60 -6.80 0.64
N THR A 117 5.43 -5.76 0.61
CA THR A 117 6.80 -5.84 0.11
C THR A 117 7.81 -5.44 1.19
N PHE A 118 8.17 -6.40 2.04
CA PHE A 118 9.28 -6.27 2.98
C PHE A 118 10.63 -6.51 2.29
N ARG A 119 10.63 -7.30 1.23
CA ARG A 119 11.79 -7.63 0.42
C ARG A 119 11.40 -7.74 -1.04
N TYR A 120 12.26 -7.25 -1.91
CA TYR A 120 12.20 -7.48 -3.34
C TYR A 120 12.83 -8.85 -3.64
N ASP A 121 12.03 -9.91 -3.61
CA ASP A 121 12.48 -11.30 -3.79
C ASP A 121 11.55 -12.11 -4.71
N GLY A 122 10.74 -11.42 -5.53
CA GLY A 122 9.92 -12.02 -6.56
C GLY A 122 10.74 -12.55 -7.74
N TRP A 123 10.11 -13.35 -8.58
CA TRP A 123 10.81 -14.07 -9.65
C TRP A 123 11.36 -13.17 -10.79
N ALA A 124 10.78 -11.97 -11.01
CA ALA A 124 11.28 -11.04 -12.02
C ALA A 124 12.34 -10.07 -11.47
N VAL A 125 12.55 -10.06 -10.16
CA VAL A 125 13.49 -9.13 -9.52
C VAL A 125 14.94 -9.58 -9.78
N PRO A 126 15.80 -8.71 -10.35
CA PRO A 126 17.18 -9.07 -10.62
C PRO A 126 17.96 -9.32 -9.32
N TRP A 127 18.99 -10.17 -9.38
CA TRP A 127 19.77 -10.58 -8.20
C TRP A 127 20.39 -9.39 -7.45
N GLN A 128 20.68 -8.29 -8.15
CA GLN A 128 21.24 -7.06 -7.56
C GLN A 128 20.30 -6.43 -6.52
N ALA A 129 18.99 -6.67 -6.60
CA ALA A 129 18.03 -6.20 -5.59
C ALA A 129 18.30 -6.80 -4.20
N ARG A 130 19.03 -7.92 -4.11
CA ARG A 130 19.49 -8.47 -2.83
C ARG A 130 20.47 -7.54 -2.11
N LEU A 131 21.07 -6.58 -2.82
CA LEU A 131 22.01 -5.61 -2.27
C LEU A 131 21.32 -4.32 -1.76
N THR A 132 19.99 -4.25 -1.81
CA THR A 132 19.24 -3.07 -1.34
C THR A 132 19.51 -2.74 0.13
N PHE A 133 19.94 -3.69 0.94
CA PHE A 133 20.36 -3.46 2.33
C PHE A 133 21.56 -2.50 2.46
N MET A 134 22.33 -2.30 1.39
CA MET A 134 23.44 -1.35 1.35
C MET A 134 22.99 0.10 1.05
N LEU A 135 21.79 0.28 0.48
CA LEU A 135 21.31 1.59 0.04
C LEU A 135 21.22 2.64 1.17
N PRO A 136 20.81 2.31 2.41
CA PRO A 136 20.83 3.27 3.50
C PRO A 136 22.24 3.79 3.81
N TRP A 137 23.26 2.97 3.69
CA TRP A 137 24.67 3.36 3.87
C TRP A 137 25.13 4.29 2.74
N LEU A 138 24.83 3.94 1.50
CA LEU A 138 25.16 4.78 0.35
C LEU A 138 24.48 6.14 0.45
N LYS A 139 23.19 6.17 0.84
CA LYS A 139 22.45 7.41 1.07
C LYS A 139 23.10 8.29 2.15
N ARG A 140 23.51 7.70 3.30
CA ARG A 140 24.19 8.43 4.38
C ARG A 140 25.53 9.02 3.95
N LEU A 141 26.23 8.37 3.02
CA LEU A 141 27.47 8.86 2.43
C LEU A 141 27.25 9.86 1.28
N GLY A 142 26.00 10.17 0.94
CA GLY A 142 25.66 11.04 -0.19
C GLY A 142 25.89 10.41 -1.56
N LEU A 143 26.10 9.07 -1.62
CA LEU A 143 26.42 8.32 -2.84
C LEU A 143 25.15 7.72 -3.48
N GLY A 144 25.09 7.72 -4.80
CA GLY A 144 24.02 7.05 -5.56
C GLY A 144 22.70 7.83 -5.63
N ARG A 145 22.70 9.17 -5.39
CA ARG A 145 21.48 9.99 -5.47
C ARG A 145 20.79 9.92 -6.84
N SER A 146 21.55 9.83 -7.92
CA SER A 146 21.05 9.67 -9.29
C SER A 146 20.76 8.23 -9.68
N GLY A 147 21.01 7.28 -8.77
CA GLY A 147 20.76 5.87 -9.02
C GLY A 147 19.27 5.56 -9.15
N LEU A 148 18.91 4.80 -10.17
CA LEU A 148 17.55 4.43 -10.50
C LEU A 148 17.51 2.96 -10.94
N PHE A 149 16.65 2.17 -10.33
CA PHE A 149 16.28 0.87 -10.84
C PHE A 149 15.04 1.02 -11.73
N MET A 150 15.25 0.92 -13.04
CA MET A 150 14.13 0.94 -13.99
C MET A 150 13.27 -0.31 -13.79
N GLU A 151 11.97 -0.11 -13.76
CA GLU A 151 11.03 -1.23 -13.75
C GLU A 151 11.13 -2.02 -15.04
N GLN A 152 10.94 -3.32 -14.94
CA GLN A 152 11.02 -4.25 -16.06
C GLN A 152 9.70 -5.00 -16.22
N PRO A 153 9.37 -5.42 -17.44
CA PRO A 153 8.23 -6.30 -17.63
C PRO A 153 8.33 -7.54 -16.72
N PRO A 154 7.22 -7.99 -16.13
CA PRO A 154 5.83 -7.67 -16.44
C PRO A 154 5.21 -6.48 -15.66
N TYR A 155 5.99 -5.66 -14.95
CA TYR A 155 5.51 -4.48 -14.21
C TYR A 155 4.41 -4.79 -13.17
N GLY A 156 4.48 -5.95 -12.55
CA GLY A 156 3.47 -6.40 -11.58
C GLY A 156 2.12 -6.83 -12.18
N LEU A 157 2.01 -6.95 -13.51
CA LEU A 157 0.74 -7.16 -14.21
C LEU A 157 0.76 -8.42 -15.10
N ARG A 158 -0.14 -9.35 -14.82
CA ARG A 158 -0.37 -10.55 -15.64
C ARG A 158 -1.27 -10.24 -16.86
N ASP A 159 -2.16 -9.27 -16.75
CA ASP A 159 -3.02 -8.79 -17.84
C ASP A 159 -2.18 -8.01 -18.86
N GLU A 160 -1.98 -8.59 -20.05
CA GLU A 160 -1.12 -8.02 -21.10
C GLU A 160 -1.67 -6.71 -21.68
N THR A 161 -2.99 -6.59 -21.81
CA THR A 161 -3.63 -5.37 -22.31
C THR A 161 -3.44 -4.22 -21.33
N LEU A 162 -3.72 -4.48 -20.05
CA LEU A 162 -3.53 -3.49 -19.00
C LEU A 162 -2.05 -3.13 -18.82
N ARG A 163 -1.16 -4.12 -18.90
CA ARG A 163 0.29 -3.92 -18.90
C ARG A 163 0.75 -2.96 -19.99
N ALA A 164 0.29 -3.17 -21.22
CA ALA A 164 0.64 -2.31 -22.35
C ALA A 164 0.15 -0.86 -22.15
N GLN A 165 -1.05 -0.68 -21.61
CA GLN A 165 -1.60 0.65 -21.32
C GLN A 165 -0.81 1.36 -20.21
N ILE A 166 -0.56 0.70 -19.09
CA ILE A 166 0.15 1.28 -17.94
C ILE A 166 1.61 1.57 -18.29
N SER A 167 2.31 0.65 -18.96
CA SER A 167 3.69 0.89 -19.37
C SER A 167 3.81 2.04 -20.37
N ALA A 168 2.86 2.18 -21.29
CA ALA A 168 2.83 3.32 -22.22
C ALA A 168 2.64 4.66 -21.49
N ALA A 169 1.73 4.74 -20.53
CA ALA A 169 1.51 5.95 -19.70
C ALA A 169 2.73 6.27 -18.83
N MET A 170 3.30 5.28 -18.17
CA MET A 170 4.47 5.40 -17.31
C MET A 170 5.70 5.88 -18.10
N LEU A 171 6.00 5.26 -19.25
CA LEU A 171 7.11 5.66 -20.13
C LEU A 171 6.83 6.97 -20.87
N GLY A 172 5.56 7.34 -21.05
CA GLY A 172 5.12 8.63 -21.57
C GLY A 172 5.25 9.78 -20.59
N GLY A 173 5.63 9.51 -19.32
CA GLY A 173 5.88 10.54 -18.30
C GLY A 173 4.64 11.00 -17.54
N ASP A 174 3.50 10.32 -17.67
CA ASP A 174 2.31 10.60 -16.86
C ASP A 174 2.42 9.93 -15.46
N SER A 175 3.24 10.55 -14.62
CA SER A 175 3.50 10.05 -13.26
C SER A 175 2.26 10.11 -12.35
N GLY A 176 1.28 10.96 -12.67
CA GLY A 176 0.02 11.06 -11.92
C GLY A 176 -0.92 9.88 -12.21
N ALA A 177 -0.93 9.37 -13.45
CA ALA A 177 -1.78 8.26 -13.85
C ALA A 177 -1.13 6.88 -13.61
N ALA A 178 0.19 6.75 -13.86
CA ALA A 178 0.86 5.45 -13.91
C ALA A 178 2.10 5.33 -13.02
N GLY A 179 2.44 6.36 -12.26
CA GLY A 179 3.64 6.37 -11.42
C GLY A 179 4.94 6.66 -12.17
N LEU A 180 6.06 6.54 -11.47
CA LEU A 180 7.39 6.74 -12.04
C LEU A 180 7.89 5.45 -12.70
N PRO A 181 8.71 5.54 -13.79
CA PRO A 181 9.17 4.38 -14.55
C PRO A 181 10.28 3.57 -13.84
N GLY A 182 10.65 3.96 -12.65
CA GLY A 182 11.69 3.27 -11.88
C GLY A 182 11.80 3.77 -10.45
N ASN A 183 12.48 2.98 -9.66
CA ASN A 183 12.64 3.18 -8.22
C ASN A 183 13.98 3.86 -7.92
N PRO A 184 13.99 5.14 -7.44
CA PRO A 184 15.22 5.80 -7.04
C PRO A 184 15.90 5.07 -5.87
N TRP A 185 17.23 4.97 -5.88
CA TRP A 185 17.97 4.26 -4.84
C TRP A 185 17.72 4.82 -3.43
N TYR A 186 17.57 6.14 -3.32
CA TYR A 186 17.29 6.77 -2.03
C TYR A 186 15.88 6.46 -1.53
N SER A 187 14.90 6.36 -2.43
CA SER A 187 13.54 5.94 -2.06
C SER A 187 13.48 4.46 -1.69
N LEU A 188 14.29 3.60 -2.35
CA LEU A 188 14.46 2.21 -1.93
C LEU A 188 15.18 2.08 -0.58
N ALA A 189 16.13 2.98 -0.27
CA ALA A 189 16.75 3.04 1.05
C ALA A 189 15.71 3.38 2.14
N GLU A 190 14.80 4.32 1.86
CA GLU A 190 13.69 4.66 2.74
C GLU A 190 12.73 3.48 2.93
N LEU A 191 12.37 2.79 1.85
CA LEU A 191 11.54 1.59 1.94
C LEU A 191 12.22 0.49 2.78
N TYR A 192 13.52 0.32 2.65
CA TYR A 192 14.26 -0.65 3.46
C TYR A 192 14.19 -0.30 4.96
N GLU A 193 14.37 0.97 5.33
CA GLU A 193 14.26 1.42 6.73
C GLU A 193 12.83 1.27 7.25
N LEU A 194 11.82 1.64 6.46
CA LEU A 194 10.39 1.39 6.77
C LEU A 194 10.14 -0.09 7.00
N SER A 195 10.58 -0.96 6.08
CA SER A 195 10.42 -2.42 6.18
C SER A 195 11.03 -2.96 7.47
N ARG A 196 12.26 -2.55 7.80
CA ARG A 196 12.95 -2.94 9.04
C ARG A 196 12.16 -2.48 10.27
N ARG A 197 11.65 -1.25 10.26
CA ARG A 197 10.86 -0.67 11.35
C ARG A 197 9.56 -1.45 11.56
N VAL A 198 8.79 -1.63 10.48
CA VAL A 198 7.48 -2.30 10.53
C VAL A 198 7.64 -3.75 10.97
N ARG A 199 8.64 -4.46 10.44
CA ARG A 199 8.91 -5.86 10.82
C ARG A 199 9.09 -6.02 12.33
N GLY A 200 9.82 -5.11 12.99
CA GLY A 200 9.99 -5.13 14.45
C GLY A 200 8.73 -4.78 15.23
N LEU A 201 7.74 -4.19 14.59
CA LEU A 201 6.49 -3.75 15.21
C LEU A 201 5.29 -4.65 14.90
N LEU A 202 5.40 -5.63 13.99
CA LEU A 202 4.31 -6.54 13.63
C LEU A 202 3.57 -7.13 14.83
N PRO A 203 4.24 -7.56 15.93
CA PRO A 203 3.53 -8.07 17.12
C PRO A 203 2.60 -7.05 17.79
N LYS A 204 2.73 -5.76 17.48
CA LYS A 204 1.81 -4.72 18.01
C LYS A 204 0.53 -4.58 17.20
N VAL A 205 0.44 -5.21 16.04
CA VAL A 205 -0.79 -5.23 15.22
C VAL A 205 -1.72 -6.30 15.80
N THR A 206 -2.74 -5.86 16.53
CA THR A 206 -3.69 -6.72 17.25
C THR A 206 -5.06 -6.79 16.59
N VAL A 207 -5.30 -5.94 15.59
CA VAL A 207 -6.57 -5.88 14.85
C VAL A 207 -6.63 -6.95 13.75
N PRO A 208 -7.84 -7.34 13.28
CA PRO A 208 -7.99 -8.28 12.19
C PRO A 208 -7.27 -7.83 10.91
N CYS A 209 -6.57 -8.75 10.24
CA CYS A 209 -5.83 -8.50 9.02
C CYS A 209 -6.29 -9.39 7.86
N LEU A 210 -6.72 -8.79 6.74
CA LEU A 210 -6.87 -9.48 5.47
C LEU A 210 -5.56 -9.39 4.69
N ILE A 211 -4.89 -10.52 4.52
CA ILE A 211 -3.60 -10.59 3.80
C ILE A 211 -3.88 -11.19 2.43
N ALA A 212 -3.78 -10.37 1.37
CA ALA A 212 -3.94 -10.84 0.00
C ALA A 212 -2.60 -10.78 -0.75
N HIS A 213 -2.26 -11.85 -1.47
CA HIS A 213 -0.99 -11.94 -2.19
C HIS A 213 -1.13 -12.83 -3.43
N ALA A 214 -0.44 -12.46 -4.50
CA ALA A 214 -0.37 -13.30 -5.69
C ALA A 214 0.59 -14.48 -5.45
N THR A 215 0.18 -15.70 -5.87
CA THR A 215 1.05 -16.88 -5.73
C THR A 215 2.30 -16.79 -6.58
N GLU A 216 2.18 -16.14 -7.74
CA GLU A 216 3.28 -15.89 -8.70
C GLU A 216 3.65 -14.39 -8.73
N ASP A 217 3.77 -13.76 -7.56
CA ASP A 217 4.17 -12.35 -7.47
C ASP A 217 5.58 -12.16 -8.05
N ASP A 218 5.70 -11.27 -9.02
CA ASP A 218 6.94 -11.00 -9.74
C ASP A 218 7.91 -10.09 -8.99
N ILE A 219 7.43 -9.33 -8.00
CA ILE A 219 8.18 -8.33 -7.21
C ILE A 219 8.48 -8.82 -5.80
N ALA A 220 7.48 -9.36 -5.09
CA ALA A 220 7.58 -9.77 -3.69
C ALA A 220 7.03 -11.19 -3.51
N SER A 221 7.89 -12.14 -3.16
CA SER A 221 7.46 -13.53 -3.01
C SER A 221 6.43 -13.70 -1.88
N LEU A 222 5.67 -14.80 -1.91
CA LEU A 222 4.68 -15.16 -0.88
C LEU A 222 5.25 -15.18 0.55
N ARG A 223 6.58 -15.24 0.70
CA ARG A 223 7.26 -15.13 2.01
C ARG A 223 6.95 -13.82 2.72
N ASN A 224 6.72 -12.74 1.96
CA ASN A 224 6.36 -11.43 2.51
C ASN A 224 4.98 -11.47 3.19
N ALA A 225 3.99 -12.14 2.58
CA ALA A 225 2.67 -12.34 3.16
C ALA A 225 2.70 -13.24 4.39
N ARG A 226 3.44 -14.35 4.31
CA ARG A 226 3.65 -15.27 5.44
C ARG A 226 4.32 -14.59 6.63
N LEU A 227 5.30 -13.73 6.38
CA LEU A 227 5.94 -12.93 7.44
C LEU A 227 4.92 -12.13 8.24
N VAL A 228 3.95 -11.48 7.56
CA VAL A 228 2.87 -10.76 8.25
C VAL A 228 2.01 -11.74 9.04
N GLN A 229 1.53 -12.81 8.41
CA GLN A 229 0.67 -13.81 9.04
C GLN A 229 1.27 -14.41 10.32
N GLU A 230 2.59 -14.66 10.30
CA GLU A 230 3.30 -15.31 11.41
C GLU A 230 3.61 -14.36 12.57
N HIS A 231 3.62 -13.05 12.35
CA HIS A 231 4.16 -12.11 13.34
C HIS A 231 3.12 -11.10 13.87
N VAL A 232 1.99 -10.88 13.20
CA VAL A 232 0.91 -10.05 13.78
C VAL A 232 0.21 -10.82 14.89
N SER A 233 -0.25 -10.10 15.92
CA SER A 233 -0.96 -10.71 17.07
C SER A 233 -2.48 -10.78 16.85
N GLY A 234 -3.00 -10.03 15.90
CA GLY A 234 -4.42 -10.04 15.53
C GLY A 234 -4.81 -11.25 14.68
N PRO A 235 -6.11 -11.56 14.56
CA PRO A 235 -6.57 -12.62 13.68
C PRO A 235 -6.26 -12.29 12.21
N THR A 236 -5.87 -13.32 11.44
CA THR A 236 -5.49 -13.16 10.04
C THR A 236 -6.36 -14.02 9.13
N GLN A 237 -6.70 -13.48 7.96
CA GLN A 237 -7.26 -14.22 6.84
C GLN A 237 -6.34 -14.08 5.64
N MET A 238 -5.91 -15.20 5.07
CA MET A 238 -5.07 -15.21 3.86
C MET A 238 -5.95 -15.41 2.62
N LEU A 239 -5.74 -14.57 1.60
CA LEU A 239 -6.33 -14.68 0.28
C LEU A 239 -5.20 -14.83 -0.75
N LEU A 240 -5.10 -15.98 -1.37
CA LEU A 240 -4.14 -16.23 -2.45
C LEU A 240 -4.80 -15.99 -3.81
N LEU A 241 -4.10 -15.27 -4.68
CA LEU A 241 -4.53 -14.94 -6.03
C LEU A 241 -3.64 -15.70 -7.01
N GLU A 242 -4.23 -16.62 -7.78
CA GLU A 242 -3.47 -17.56 -8.62
C GLU A 242 -3.28 -17.05 -10.06
N ASN A 243 -4.04 -16.04 -10.45
CA ASN A 243 -4.05 -15.50 -11.81
C ASN A 243 -3.75 -14.00 -11.87
N SER A 244 -2.94 -13.53 -10.94
CA SER A 244 -2.46 -12.14 -10.86
C SER A 244 -0.97 -12.11 -10.54
N TYR A 245 -0.32 -10.97 -10.80
CA TYR A 245 1.02 -10.65 -10.33
C TYR A 245 0.95 -9.60 -9.22
N HIS A 246 2.02 -8.85 -8.98
CA HIS A 246 2.15 -7.96 -7.82
C HIS A 246 1.03 -6.93 -7.66
N MET A 247 0.57 -6.32 -8.76
CA MET A 247 -0.41 -5.24 -8.77
C MET A 247 -1.86 -5.77 -8.62
N ILE A 248 -2.09 -6.59 -7.59
CA ILE A 248 -3.34 -7.34 -7.37
C ILE A 248 -4.61 -6.47 -7.31
N THR A 249 -4.48 -5.18 -7.01
CA THR A 249 -5.59 -4.23 -6.94
C THR A 249 -6.16 -3.84 -8.30
N ILE A 250 -5.38 -4.03 -9.37
CA ILE A 250 -5.77 -3.66 -10.74
C ILE A 250 -5.66 -4.82 -11.74
N ASP A 251 -4.96 -5.91 -11.40
CA ASP A 251 -4.74 -7.06 -12.27
C ASP A 251 -6.02 -7.93 -12.41
N ARG A 252 -5.90 -9.10 -12.99
CA ARG A 252 -7.00 -9.99 -13.41
C ARG A 252 -8.01 -10.30 -12.30
N GLU A 253 -7.54 -10.55 -11.08
CA GLU A 253 -8.41 -10.94 -9.95
C GLU A 253 -8.84 -9.76 -9.06
N ARG A 254 -8.69 -8.51 -9.51
CA ARG A 254 -9.10 -7.30 -8.78
C ARG A 254 -10.53 -7.32 -8.26
N ARG A 255 -11.46 -7.98 -9.00
CA ARG A 255 -12.87 -8.11 -8.57
C ARG A 255 -13.02 -9.08 -7.41
N MET A 256 -12.26 -10.18 -7.41
CA MET A 256 -12.22 -11.16 -6.34
C MET A 256 -11.64 -10.52 -5.07
N LEU A 257 -10.52 -9.82 -5.18
CA LEU A 257 -9.91 -9.05 -4.08
C LEU A 257 -10.90 -8.04 -3.50
N SER A 258 -11.57 -7.27 -4.35
CA SER A 258 -12.52 -6.24 -3.93
C SER A 258 -13.70 -6.82 -3.16
N LYS A 259 -14.29 -7.94 -3.64
CA LYS A 259 -15.40 -8.63 -2.96
C LYS A 259 -14.95 -9.23 -1.62
N ALA A 260 -13.77 -9.86 -1.59
CA ALA A 260 -13.23 -10.45 -0.37
C ALA A 260 -12.92 -9.37 0.68
N SER A 261 -12.35 -8.24 0.27
CA SER A 261 -12.09 -7.10 1.16
C SER A 261 -13.38 -6.51 1.72
N ALA A 262 -14.37 -6.25 0.86
CA ALA A 262 -15.66 -5.71 1.30
C ALA A 262 -16.34 -6.66 2.30
N LYS A 263 -16.36 -7.96 2.01
CA LYS A 263 -16.91 -8.97 2.92
C LYS A 263 -16.17 -8.95 4.26
N PHE A 264 -14.85 -9.10 4.24
CA PHE A 264 -14.02 -9.17 5.45
C PHE A 264 -14.25 -7.97 6.38
N PHE A 265 -14.16 -6.75 5.86
CA PHE A 265 -14.31 -5.55 6.68
C PHE A 265 -15.77 -5.30 7.10
N SER A 266 -16.75 -5.77 6.35
CA SER A 266 -18.17 -5.70 6.76
C SER A 266 -18.49 -6.64 7.93
N GLU A 267 -17.77 -7.74 8.08
CA GLU A 267 -17.97 -8.72 9.14
C GLU A 267 -17.28 -8.34 10.47
N ILE A 268 -16.40 -7.32 10.49
CA ILE A 268 -15.77 -6.84 11.72
C ILE A 268 -16.82 -6.08 12.54
N PRO A 269 -17.14 -6.51 13.79
CA PRO A 269 -18.12 -5.82 14.62
C PRO A 269 -17.63 -4.43 15.00
N ALA A 270 -18.56 -3.50 15.22
CA ALA A 270 -18.22 -2.19 15.77
C ALA A 270 -17.68 -2.34 17.20
N SER A 271 -16.56 -1.69 17.48
CA SER A 271 -16.00 -1.66 18.83
C SER A 271 -16.96 -0.98 19.80
N ALA A 272 -17.22 -1.57 20.95
CA ALA A 272 -18.16 -1.07 21.96
C ALA A 272 -17.81 0.31 22.55
N THR A 273 -16.73 0.95 22.07
CA THR A 273 -16.21 2.22 22.60
C THR A 273 -16.85 3.48 21.94
N ALA A 274 -17.78 3.32 21.02
CA ALA A 274 -18.30 4.43 20.19
C ALA A 274 -19.66 5.00 20.63
N LEU A 275 -20.06 4.88 21.91
CA LEU A 275 -21.29 5.50 22.42
C LEU A 275 -21.09 6.11 23.80
N THR A 276 -20.41 7.25 23.87
CA THR A 276 -20.72 8.24 24.91
C THR A 276 -20.94 9.57 24.21
N PRO A 277 -22.22 9.99 24.00
CA PRO A 277 -22.48 11.36 23.62
C PRO A 277 -21.99 12.24 24.76
N ALA A 278 -21.17 13.24 24.46
CA ALA A 278 -20.83 14.28 25.40
C ALA A 278 -22.14 14.93 25.88
N ALA A 279 -22.36 14.87 27.20
CA ALA A 279 -23.44 15.53 27.91
C ALA A 279 -23.22 17.06 27.95
#